data_1c9991f82796f75017b96a4f7a72c236
#
_entry.id   1c9991f82796f75017b96a4f7a72c236
#
_cell.length_a   1.000
_cell.length_b   1.000
_cell.length_c   1.000
_cell.angle_alpha   90.00
_cell.angle_beta   90.00
_cell.angle_gamma   90.00
#
_symmetry.space_group_name_H-M   'P 1'
#
loop_
_entity.id
_entity.type
_entity.pdbx_description
1 polymer ?
#
loop_
_entity_poly.entity_id
_entity_poly.type
_entity_poly.pdbx_seq_one_letter_code
_entity_poly.pdbx_strand_id
1 'polypeptide(L)'
;MAGPQTRFGLAVAAVVCLLDQASKVYLLFVFDLAANGPVRLGPFIDIVLARNTGISYGLFQTQSPAGQWVLLGFKAAAVLLLWFWLSHAKDRLTALSVGLIIGGAIGNAIDRLAYGWVADFVFFHISTPNWQFNWYVFNLADVAIVAGVIGLLYESLIAGHAAKAP
;
A
#
# COMPACT_ATOMS: atom_id res chain seq x y z
N MET A 1 -0.78 27.84 -4.11
CA MET A 1 -0.12 27.31 -5.33
C MET A 1 0.50 25.97 -4.99
N ALA A 2 0.50 25.00 -5.93
CA ALA A 2 1.13 23.71 -5.70
C ALA A 2 2.65 23.87 -5.55
N GLY A 3 3.26 23.13 -4.62
CA GLY A 3 4.71 23.13 -4.40
C GLY A 3 5.50 22.60 -5.61
N PRO A 4 6.81 22.86 -5.66
CA PRO A 4 7.65 22.54 -6.81
C PRO A 4 7.69 21.04 -7.15
N GLN A 5 7.49 20.17 -6.18
CA GLN A 5 7.54 18.73 -6.34
C GLN A 5 6.15 18.06 -6.42
N THR A 6 5.06 18.81 -6.34
CA THR A 6 3.68 18.27 -6.33
C THR A 6 3.40 17.41 -7.56
N ARG A 7 3.76 17.88 -8.76
CA ARG A 7 3.54 17.14 -10.01
C ARG A 7 4.30 15.80 -10.03
N PHE A 8 5.52 15.80 -9.53
CA PHE A 8 6.32 14.58 -9.41
C PHE A 8 5.66 13.58 -8.46
N GLY A 9 5.28 14.00 -7.26
CA GLY A 9 4.60 13.12 -6.30
C GLY A 9 3.26 12.58 -6.81
N LEU A 10 2.48 13.39 -7.54
CA LEU A 10 1.26 12.93 -8.18
C LEU A 10 1.50 11.93 -9.30
N ALA A 11 2.56 12.11 -10.08
CA ALA A 11 2.95 11.12 -11.11
C ALA A 11 3.32 9.79 -10.46
N VAL A 12 4.08 9.81 -9.36
CA VAL A 12 4.41 8.62 -8.55
C VAL A 12 3.12 7.95 -8.05
N ALA A 13 2.20 8.71 -7.46
CA ALA A 13 0.94 8.18 -6.96
C ALA A 13 0.10 7.51 -8.06
N ALA A 14 0.03 8.14 -9.24
CA ALA A 14 -0.69 7.59 -10.39
C ALA A 14 -0.04 6.28 -10.87
N VAL A 15 1.28 6.23 -11.00
CA VAL A 15 2.01 5.02 -11.44
C VAL A 15 1.79 3.88 -10.44
N VAL A 16 1.93 4.14 -9.15
CA VAL A 16 1.71 3.13 -8.10
C VAL A 16 0.29 2.58 -8.15
N CYS A 17 -0.70 3.47 -8.20
CA CYS A 17 -2.11 3.07 -8.27
C CYS A 17 -2.39 2.22 -9.53
N LEU A 18 -1.86 2.62 -10.69
CA LEU A 18 -2.03 1.89 -11.94
C LEU A 18 -1.38 0.51 -11.89
N LEU A 19 -0.15 0.38 -11.36
CA LEU A 19 0.54 -0.89 -11.24
C LEU A 19 -0.17 -1.83 -10.24
N ASP A 20 -0.62 -1.30 -9.11
CA ASP A 20 -1.40 -2.06 -8.14
C ASP A 20 -2.68 -2.60 -8.75
N GLN A 21 -3.49 -1.73 -9.39
CA GLN A 21 -4.74 -2.13 -10.01
C GLN A 21 -4.54 -3.06 -11.21
N ALA A 22 -3.51 -2.83 -12.03
CA ALA A 22 -3.19 -3.73 -13.15
C ALA A 22 -2.84 -5.14 -12.66
N SER A 23 -2.03 -5.27 -11.60
CA SER A 23 -1.69 -6.58 -11.01
C SER A 23 -2.92 -7.30 -10.44
N LYS A 24 -3.80 -6.57 -9.76
CA LYS A 24 -5.04 -7.10 -9.20
C LYS A 24 -6.03 -7.56 -10.27
N VAL A 25 -6.27 -6.70 -11.28
CA VAL A 25 -7.14 -7.05 -12.42
C VAL A 25 -6.60 -8.28 -13.15
N TYR A 26 -5.29 -8.32 -13.41
CA TYR A 26 -4.68 -9.49 -14.04
C TYR A 26 -4.88 -10.76 -13.22
N LEU A 27 -4.55 -10.74 -11.93
CA LEU A 27 -4.64 -11.92 -11.07
C LEU A 27 -6.08 -12.38 -10.81
N LEU A 28 -7.02 -11.44 -10.68
CA LEU A 28 -8.43 -11.76 -10.39
C LEU A 28 -9.21 -12.20 -11.62
N PHE A 29 -8.98 -11.58 -12.79
CA PHE A 29 -9.89 -11.73 -13.94
C PHE A 29 -9.22 -12.33 -15.18
N VAL A 30 -7.89 -12.22 -15.34
CA VAL A 30 -7.18 -12.80 -16.50
C VAL A 30 -6.59 -14.15 -16.12
N PHE A 31 -5.84 -14.21 -15.04
CA PHE A 31 -5.27 -15.45 -14.51
C PHE A 31 -6.32 -16.26 -13.74
N ASP A 32 -7.35 -15.64 -13.18
CA ASP A 32 -8.38 -16.26 -12.32
C ASP A 32 -7.76 -17.05 -11.16
N LEU A 33 -7.04 -16.33 -10.29
CA LEU A 33 -6.34 -16.94 -9.15
C LEU A 33 -7.28 -17.71 -8.22
N ALA A 34 -8.57 -17.37 -8.20
CA ALA A 34 -9.57 -18.09 -7.40
C ALA A 34 -9.83 -19.51 -7.96
N ALA A 35 -9.88 -19.67 -9.27
CA ALA A 35 -10.13 -20.94 -9.95
C ALA A 35 -8.84 -21.76 -10.10
N ASN A 36 -7.72 -21.12 -10.46
CA ASN A 36 -6.44 -21.82 -10.70
C ASN A 36 -5.67 -22.15 -9.40
N GLY A 37 -6.05 -21.53 -8.28
CA GLY A 37 -5.42 -21.78 -6.99
C GLY A 37 -4.05 -21.12 -6.84
N PRO A 38 -3.36 -21.41 -5.72
CA PRO A 38 -2.06 -20.83 -5.40
C PRO A 38 -0.97 -21.18 -6.41
N VAL A 39 -0.09 -20.21 -6.71
CA VAL A 39 1.07 -20.39 -7.59
C VAL A 39 2.34 -20.22 -6.77
N ARG A 40 3.17 -21.25 -6.74
CA ARG A 40 4.47 -21.18 -6.07
C ARG A 40 5.50 -20.52 -6.98
N LEU A 41 6.03 -19.36 -6.57
CA LEU A 41 7.07 -18.66 -7.32
C LEU A 41 8.49 -19.03 -6.88
N GLY A 42 8.64 -19.69 -5.75
CA GLY A 42 9.94 -20.07 -5.22
C GLY A 42 9.85 -20.65 -3.82
N PRO A 43 10.97 -20.74 -3.09
CA PRO A 43 10.98 -21.33 -1.76
C PRO A 43 10.35 -20.42 -0.68
N PHE A 44 10.15 -19.15 -0.97
CA PHE A 44 9.73 -18.14 0.01
C PHE A 44 8.50 -17.34 -0.38
N ILE A 45 8.04 -17.43 -1.63
CA ILE A 45 6.96 -16.59 -2.15
C ILE A 45 5.96 -17.45 -2.89
N ASP A 46 4.71 -17.37 -2.47
CA ASP A 46 3.56 -17.92 -3.17
C ASP A 46 2.59 -16.79 -3.55
N ILE A 47 1.93 -16.94 -4.68
CA ILE A 47 0.79 -16.09 -5.06
C ILE A 47 -0.48 -16.81 -4.62
N VAL A 48 -1.19 -16.20 -3.69
CA VAL A 48 -2.44 -16.72 -3.11
C VAL A 48 -3.52 -15.64 -3.18
N LEU A 49 -4.77 -15.98 -3.06
CA LEU A 49 -5.85 -14.99 -2.94
C LEU A 49 -6.32 -14.88 -1.50
N ALA A 50 -6.08 -13.75 -0.88
CA ALA A 50 -6.67 -13.38 0.41
C ALA A 50 -7.59 -12.17 0.24
N ARG A 51 -8.84 -12.29 0.74
CA ARG A 51 -9.83 -11.21 0.73
C ARG A 51 -9.76 -10.47 2.05
N ASN A 52 -9.13 -9.29 2.05
CA ASN A 52 -8.93 -8.49 3.25
C ASN A 52 -10.10 -7.52 3.46
N THR A 53 -10.97 -7.83 4.42
CA THR A 53 -12.13 -7.00 4.78
C THR A 53 -11.85 -6.00 5.91
N GLY A 54 -10.62 -6.01 6.47
CA GLY A 54 -10.21 -5.16 7.60
C GLY A 54 -9.11 -4.16 7.26
N ILE A 55 -8.43 -3.69 8.31
CA ILE A 55 -7.13 -3.00 8.19
C ILE A 55 -6.03 -4.07 8.09
N SER A 56 -4.87 -3.69 7.54
CA SER A 56 -3.67 -4.54 7.51
C SER A 56 -3.46 -5.24 8.88
N TYR A 57 -3.05 -6.49 8.87
CA TYR A 57 -2.90 -7.36 10.05
C TYR A 57 -4.21 -7.88 10.66
N GLY A 58 -5.35 -7.82 9.96
CA GLY A 58 -6.63 -8.32 10.48
C GLY A 58 -7.20 -7.50 11.65
N LEU A 59 -6.62 -6.32 11.95
CA LEU A 59 -7.15 -5.41 12.94
C LEU A 59 -8.46 -4.78 12.43
N PHE A 60 -9.44 -4.67 13.32
CA PHE A 60 -10.76 -4.09 13.01
C PHE A 60 -11.43 -4.77 11.82
N GLN A 61 -11.41 -6.10 11.77
CA GLN A 61 -12.23 -6.82 10.81
C GLN A 61 -13.69 -6.45 11.05
N THR A 62 -14.27 -5.77 10.09
CA THR A 62 -15.70 -5.43 10.14
C THR A 62 -16.37 -5.95 8.89
N GLN A 63 -17.35 -6.82 9.10
CA GLN A 63 -18.24 -7.29 8.05
C GLN A 63 -19.47 -6.38 7.90
N SER A 64 -19.62 -5.38 8.77
CA SER A 64 -20.72 -4.45 8.69
C SER A 64 -20.48 -3.37 7.63
N PRO A 65 -21.46 -3.02 6.80
CA PRO A 65 -21.35 -1.92 5.84
C PRO A 65 -20.95 -0.60 6.51
N ALA A 66 -21.46 -0.31 7.69
CA ALA A 66 -21.12 0.90 8.45
C ALA A 66 -19.63 0.96 8.79
N GLY A 67 -19.02 -0.14 9.24
CA GLY A 67 -17.60 -0.20 9.55
C GLY A 67 -16.72 0.00 8.31
N GLN A 68 -17.11 -0.51 7.16
CA GLN A 68 -16.40 -0.29 5.91
C GLN A 68 -16.43 1.20 5.48
N TRP A 69 -17.56 1.87 5.64
CA TRP A 69 -17.66 3.31 5.37
C TRP A 69 -16.81 4.15 6.33
N VAL A 70 -16.72 3.78 7.60
CA VAL A 70 -15.85 4.43 8.57
C VAL A 70 -14.38 4.28 8.17
N LEU A 71 -13.95 3.06 7.80
CA LEU A 71 -12.58 2.80 7.32
C LEU A 71 -12.27 3.59 6.03
N LEU A 72 -13.20 3.64 5.11
CA LEU A 72 -13.05 4.41 3.87
C LEU A 72 -12.94 5.90 4.15
N GLY A 73 -13.79 6.43 5.03
CA GLY A 73 -13.76 7.83 5.46
C GLY A 73 -12.43 8.21 6.13
N PHE A 74 -11.92 7.36 7.02
CA PHE A 74 -10.62 7.55 7.65
C PHE A 74 -9.47 7.58 6.62
N LYS A 75 -9.49 6.67 5.64
CA LYS A 75 -8.50 6.64 4.56
C LYS A 75 -8.61 7.85 3.65
N ALA A 76 -9.82 8.30 3.33
CA ALA A 76 -10.03 9.51 2.54
C ALA A 76 -9.46 10.74 3.26
N ALA A 77 -9.71 10.87 4.57
CA ALA A 77 -9.14 11.95 5.38
C ALA A 77 -7.60 11.90 5.39
N ALA A 78 -7.01 10.70 5.55
CA ALA A 78 -5.56 10.52 5.49
C ALA A 78 -4.99 10.93 4.11
N VAL A 79 -5.63 10.55 3.02
CA VAL A 79 -5.22 10.95 1.65
C VAL A 79 -5.30 12.47 1.48
N LEU A 80 -6.33 13.14 2.00
CA LEU A 80 -6.45 14.59 1.93
C LEU A 80 -5.33 15.29 2.72
N LEU A 81 -4.98 14.78 3.90
CA LEU A 81 -3.85 15.31 4.70
C LEU A 81 -2.52 15.09 3.97
N LEU A 82 -2.31 13.93 3.38
CA LEU A 82 -1.12 13.63 2.58
C LEU A 82 -1.06 14.48 1.31
N TRP A 83 -2.19 14.73 0.66
CA TRP A 83 -2.30 15.68 -0.46
C TRP A 83 -1.88 17.08 -0.04
N PHE A 84 -2.39 17.57 1.09
CA PHE A 84 -2.00 18.86 1.63
C PHE A 84 -0.50 18.91 1.89
N TRP A 85 0.07 17.90 2.49
CA TRP A 85 1.52 17.79 2.70
C TRP A 85 2.29 17.79 1.37
N LEU A 86 1.89 16.96 0.41
CA LEU A 86 2.49 16.92 -0.92
C LEU A 86 2.46 18.27 -1.62
N SER A 87 1.38 19.03 -1.46
CA SER A 87 1.25 20.37 -2.05
C SER A 87 2.27 21.38 -1.52
N HIS A 88 2.92 21.08 -0.39
CA HIS A 88 3.95 21.91 0.25
C HIS A 88 5.35 21.26 0.19
N ALA A 89 5.48 20.08 -0.40
CA ALA A 89 6.74 19.34 -0.49
C ALA A 89 7.78 20.14 -1.31
N LYS A 90 8.95 20.36 -0.71
CA LYS A 90 10.06 21.11 -1.31
C LYS A 90 11.11 20.21 -1.95
N ASP A 91 11.31 19.03 -1.40
CA ASP A 91 12.31 18.06 -1.85
C ASP A 91 11.66 16.85 -2.54
N ARG A 92 12.49 16.12 -3.30
CA ARG A 92 12.02 14.97 -4.08
C ARG A 92 11.73 13.74 -3.23
N LEU A 93 12.46 13.56 -2.13
CA LEU A 93 12.30 12.39 -1.29
C LEU A 93 10.95 12.42 -0.57
N THR A 94 10.59 13.58 0.03
CA THR A 94 9.24 13.79 0.58
C THR A 94 8.16 13.55 -0.47
N ALA A 95 8.32 14.16 -1.66
CA ALA A 95 7.32 14.03 -2.72
C ALA A 95 7.19 12.58 -3.24
N LEU A 96 8.29 11.84 -3.38
CA LEU A 96 8.30 10.42 -3.70
C LEU A 96 7.57 9.62 -2.63
N SER A 97 7.96 9.80 -1.38
CA SER A 97 7.43 9.06 -0.23
C SER A 97 5.93 9.27 -0.05
N VAL A 98 5.49 10.53 -0.07
CA VAL A 98 4.06 10.87 0.03
C VAL A 98 3.29 10.37 -1.19
N GLY A 99 3.88 10.47 -2.39
CA GLY A 99 3.30 9.92 -3.62
C GLY A 99 3.08 8.41 -3.55
N LEU A 100 4.07 7.65 -3.04
CA LEU A 100 3.95 6.21 -2.81
C LEU A 100 2.79 5.88 -1.86
N ILE A 101 2.68 6.60 -0.74
CA ILE A 101 1.60 6.38 0.24
C ILE A 101 0.23 6.71 -0.37
N ILE A 102 0.10 7.84 -1.05
CA ILE A 102 -1.16 8.24 -1.69
C ILE A 102 -1.58 7.21 -2.73
N GLY A 103 -0.67 6.79 -3.63
CA GLY A 103 -0.96 5.83 -4.69
C GLY A 103 -1.41 4.49 -4.14
N GLY A 104 -0.72 3.94 -3.14
CA GLY A 104 -1.10 2.70 -2.46
C GLY A 104 -2.43 2.82 -1.71
N ALA A 105 -2.65 3.93 -1.00
CA ALA A 105 -3.91 4.17 -0.29
C ALA A 105 -5.11 4.23 -1.25
N ILE A 106 -4.96 4.91 -2.39
CA ILE A 106 -6.00 4.97 -3.44
C ILE A 106 -6.22 3.59 -4.05
N GLY A 107 -5.16 2.83 -4.40
CA GLY A 107 -5.27 1.48 -4.93
C GLY A 107 -6.11 0.58 -4.03
N ASN A 108 -5.79 0.52 -2.73
CA ASN A 108 -6.57 -0.24 -1.76
C ASN A 108 -7.98 0.32 -1.50
N ALA A 109 -8.22 1.61 -1.73
CA ALA A 109 -9.56 2.21 -1.64
C ALA A 109 -10.43 1.81 -2.82
N ILE A 110 -9.87 1.77 -4.03
CA ILE A 110 -10.59 1.31 -5.25
C ILE A 110 -11.13 -0.11 -5.04
N ASP A 111 -10.32 -1.04 -4.52
CA ASP A 111 -10.77 -2.40 -4.24
C ASP A 111 -11.96 -2.43 -3.29
N ARG A 112 -11.91 -1.64 -2.21
CA ARG A 112 -13.01 -1.59 -1.24
C ARG A 112 -14.29 -1.01 -1.81
N LEU A 113 -14.17 -0.05 -2.70
CA LEU A 113 -15.34 0.52 -3.41
C LEU A 113 -15.91 -0.47 -4.42
N ALA A 114 -15.04 -1.21 -5.13
CA ALA A 114 -15.45 -2.13 -6.18
C ALA A 114 -15.98 -3.47 -5.63
N TYR A 115 -15.31 -4.01 -4.60
CA TYR A 115 -15.52 -5.39 -4.16
C TYR A 115 -15.95 -5.50 -2.68
N GLY A 116 -15.81 -4.43 -1.87
CA GLY A 116 -16.00 -4.46 -0.43
C GLY A 116 -14.83 -5.06 0.38
N TRP A 117 -13.75 -5.47 -0.28
CA TRP A 117 -12.53 -6.04 0.31
C TRP A 117 -11.30 -5.63 -0.51
N VAL A 118 -10.10 -5.84 0.03
CA VAL A 118 -8.85 -5.61 -0.70
C VAL A 118 -8.29 -6.94 -1.17
N ALA A 119 -7.81 -6.99 -2.44
CA ALA A 119 -7.16 -8.16 -2.99
C ALA A 119 -5.70 -8.19 -2.56
N ASP A 120 -5.37 -9.07 -1.61
CA ASP A 120 -4.01 -9.40 -1.19
C ASP A 120 -3.60 -10.71 -1.85
N PHE A 121 -2.35 -10.78 -2.37
CA PHE A 121 -1.96 -11.92 -3.18
C PHE A 121 -0.50 -12.37 -3.03
N VAL A 122 0.38 -11.61 -2.39
CA VAL A 122 1.76 -12.04 -2.13
C VAL A 122 1.86 -12.62 -0.74
N PHE A 123 2.20 -13.90 -0.66
CA PHE A 123 2.44 -14.61 0.60
C PHE A 123 3.92 -14.91 0.74
N PHE A 124 4.56 -14.29 1.72
CA PHE A 124 5.95 -14.57 2.07
C PHE A 124 6.01 -15.55 3.24
N HIS A 125 6.77 -16.62 3.08
CA HIS A 125 6.95 -17.64 4.11
C HIS A 125 8.37 -18.22 4.09
N ILE A 126 8.82 -18.70 5.23
CA ILE A 126 10.06 -19.47 5.37
C ILE A 126 9.71 -20.75 6.13
N SER A 127 9.97 -21.91 5.51
CA SER A 127 9.72 -23.20 6.12
C SER A 127 11.00 -24.02 6.16
N THR A 128 11.39 -24.44 7.34
CA THR A 128 12.50 -25.36 7.60
C THR A 128 11.98 -26.57 8.36
N PRO A 129 12.71 -27.68 8.48
CA PRO A 129 12.25 -28.87 9.22
C PRO A 129 11.85 -28.58 10.68
N ASN A 130 12.46 -27.55 11.31
CA ASN A 130 12.29 -27.26 12.74
C ASN A 130 11.66 -25.89 13.01
N TRP A 131 11.37 -25.08 11.98
CA TRP A 131 10.86 -23.74 12.17
C TRP A 131 10.08 -23.26 10.95
N GLN A 132 8.95 -22.58 11.21
CA GLN A 132 8.09 -22.00 10.19
C GLN A 132 7.79 -20.54 10.53
N PHE A 133 7.96 -19.67 9.55
CA PHE A 133 7.57 -18.27 9.61
C PHE A 133 6.65 -17.96 8.43
N ASN A 134 5.49 -17.42 8.73
CA ASN A 134 4.51 -16.98 7.75
C ASN A 134 4.26 -15.49 7.95
N TRP A 135 4.50 -14.70 6.90
CA TRP A 135 4.12 -13.30 6.89
C TRP A 135 2.65 -13.16 6.48
N TYR A 136 2.10 -11.98 6.65
CA TYR A 136 0.77 -11.68 6.15
C TYR A 136 0.77 -11.69 4.62
N VAL A 137 -0.40 -12.01 4.02
CA VAL A 137 -0.60 -11.82 2.58
C VAL A 137 -0.78 -10.32 2.34
N PHE A 138 -0.10 -9.79 1.34
CA PHE A 138 -0.07 -8.37 1.02
C PHE A 138 -0.11 -8.14 -0.51
N ASN A 139 -0.22 -6.88 -0.94
CA ASN A 139 -0.28 -6.47 -2.34
C ASN A 139 0.75 -5.36 -2.65
N LEU A 140 0.79 -4.87 -3.90
CA LEU A 140 1.72 -3.81 -4.31
C LEU A 140 1.44 -2.47 -3.63
N ALA A 141 0.17 -2.16 -3.36
CA ALA A 141 -0.19 -0.94 -2.62
C ALA A 141 0.41 -0.93 -1.22
N ASP A 142 0.41 -2.07 -0.51
CA ASP A 142 0.97 -2.19 0.83
C ASP A 142 2.50 -1.99 0.81
N VAL A 143 3.18 -2.57 -0.19
CA VAL A 143 4.62 -2.35 -0.39
C VAL A 143 4.93 -0.87 -0.62
N ALA A 144 4.14 -0.19 -1.46
CA ALA A 144 4.32 1.23 -1.73
C ALA A 144 4.08 2.09 -0.47
N ILE A 145 3.03 1.80 0.31
CA ILE A 145 2.76 2.51 1.57
C ILE A 145 3.93 2.35 2.54
N VAL A 146 4.41 1.12 2.75
CA VAL A 146 5.54 0.85 3.65
C VAL A 146 6.81 1.55 3.18
N ALA A 147 7.12 1.46 1.88
CA ALA A 147 8.29 2.13 1.30
C ALA A 147 8.21 3.66 1.46
N GLY A 148 7.03 4.25 1.26
CA GLY A 148 6.80 5.68 1.48
C GLY A 148 6.98 6.09 2.94
N VAL A 149 6.46 5.30 3.89
CA VAL A 149 6.66 5.54 5.33
C VAL A 149 8.15 5.48 5.70
N ILE A 150 8.87 4.46 5.22
CA ILE A 150 10.32 4.34 5.43
C ILE A 150 11.05 5.55 4.87
N GLY A 151 10.67 6.03 3.67
CA GLY A 151 11.27 7.23 3.06
C GLY A 151 11.09 8.48 3.90
N LEU A 152 9.89 8.71 4.48
CA LEU A 152 9.63 9.84 5.38
C LEU A 152 10.40 9.73 6.69
N LEU A 153 10.49 8.53 7.26
CA LEU A 153 11.29 8.30 8.48
C LEU A 153 12.77 8.57 8.22
N TYR A 154 13.30 8.08 7.11
CA TYR A 154 14.69 8.34 6.71
C TYR A 154 14.99 9.83 6.55
N GLU A 155 14.11 10.57 5.86
CA GLU A 155 14.22 12.03 5.71
C GLU A 155 14.22 12.73 7.06
N SER A 156 13.31 12.38 7.95
CA SER A 156 13.22 12.95 9.30
C SER A 156 14.51 12.73 10.11
N LEU A 157 15.13 11.57 9.99
CA LEU A 157 16.41 11.26 10.67
C LEU A 157 17.55 12.11 10.12
N ILE A 158 17.65 12.27 8.80
CA ILE A 158 18.70 13.09 8.17
C ILE A 158 18.53 14.56 8.52
N ALA A 159 17.31 15.10 8.38
CA ALA A 159 17.03 16.48 8.70
C ALA A 159 17.30 16.80 10.19
N GLY A 160 16.98 15.84 11.09
CA GLY A 160 17.28 15.96 12.52
C GLY A 160 18.78 15.96 12.84
N HIS A 161 19.60 15.29 12.05
CA HIS A 161 21.08 15.32 12.20
C HIS A 161 21.69 16.63 11.66
N ALA A 162 21.19 17.11 10.52
CA ALA A 162 21.65 18.37 9.93
C ALA A 162 21.35 19.58 10.83
N ALA A 163 20.24 19.57 11.54
CA ALA A 163 19.86 20.64 12.47
C ALA A 163 20.66 20.63 13.80
N LYS A 164 21.39 19.56 14.11
CA LYS A 164 22.21 19.39 15.33
C LYS A 164 23.72 19.49 15.07
N ALA A 165 24.14 19.65 13.83
CA ALA A 165 25.53 19.89 13.51
C ALA A 165 25.91 21.33 13.94
N PRO A 166 27.02 21.54 14.70
CA PRO A 166 27.43 22.83 15.21
C PRO A 166 27.85 23.80 14.11
#